data_4ca5bed83d8ed488b6883c495726a393
#
_entry.id   4ca5bed83d8ed488b6883c495726a393
#
_cell.length_a   1.000
_cell.length_b   1.000
_cell.length_c   1.000
_cell.angle_alpha   90.00
_cell.angle_beta   90.00
_cell.angle_gamma   90.00
#
_symmetry.space_group_name_H-M   'P 1'
#
loop_
_entity.id
_entity.type
_entity.pdbx_description
1 polymer ?
#
loop_
_entity_poly.entity_id
_entity_poly.type
_entity_poly.pdbx_seq_one_letter_code
_entity_poly.pdbx_strand_id
1 'polypeptide(L)' 'MNANMLKGRLREKAMTQADLAPQVGLSLSRFNAKLNETGGAEFSLSEVRAIKRVLDLDQEQTEQIFFS' A
#
# COMPACT_ATOMS: atom_id res chain seq x y z
N MET A 1 5.72 2.44 -8.44
CA MET A 1 5.34 3.04 -7.15
C MET A 1 6.54 3.17 -6.22
N ASN A 2 6.41 3.94 -5.16
CA ASN A 2 7.47 4.07 -4.16
C ASN A 2 7.20 3.16 -2.96
N ALA A 3 7.66 1.92 -3.05
CA ALA A 3 7.43 0.91 -2.01
C ALA A 3 8.07 1.28 -0.67
N ASN A 4 9.25 1.89 -0.71
CA ASN A 4 9.94 2.29 0.53
C ASN A 4 9.16 3.36 1.28
N MET A 5 8.53 4.28 0.57
CA MET A 5 7.70 5.31 1.18
C MET A 5 6.45 4.71 1.84
N LEU A 6 5.83 3.72 1.17
CA LEU A 6 4.69 3.01 1.77
C LEU A 6 5.12 2.25 3.03
N LYS A 7 6.25 1.55 2.98
CA LYS A 7 6.80 0.85 4.15
C LYS A 7 7.06 1.83 5.30
N GLY A 8 7.55 3.02 4.99
CA GLY A 8 7.76 4.07 5.98
C GLY A 8 6.47 4.51 6.67
N ARG A 9 5.39 4.65 5.90
CA ARG A 9 4.07 5.00 6.46
C ARG A 9 3.53 3.90 7.36
N LEU A 10 3.71 2.63 6.97
CA LEU A 10 3.34 1.51 7.82
C LEU A 10 4.07 1.56 9.16
N ARG A 11 5.38 1.82 9.14
CA ARG A 11 6.16 1.93 10.38
C ARG A 11 5.65 3.07 11.28
N GLU A 12 5.32 4.20 10.69
CA GLU A 12 4.76 5.33 11.45
C GLU A 12 3.46 4.97 12.16
N LYS A 13 2.66 4.08 11.55
CA LYS A 13 1.39 3.62 12.11
C LYS A 13 1.56 2.37 12.97
N ALA A 14 2.78 1.91 13.19
CA ALA A 14 3.08 0.66 13.90
C ALA A 14 2.32 -0.53 13.30
N MET A 15 2.20 -0.56 11.97
CA MET A 15 1.52 -1.64 11.22
C MET A 15 2.51 -2.41 10.39
N THR A 16 2.26 -3.72 10.28
CA THR A 16 2.99 -4.58 9.33
C THR A 16 2.18 -4.72 8.04
N GLN A 17 2.81 -5.27 7.01
CA GLN A 17 2.10 -5.63 5.78
C GLN A 17 1.01 -6.65 6.06
N ALA A 18 1.26 -7.59 6.98
CA ALA A 18 0.27 -8.59 7.38
C ALA A 18 -0.94 -7.95 8.07
N ASP A 19 -0.74 -6.84 8.78
CA ASP A 19 -1.84 -6.09 9.39
C ASP A 19 -2.67 -5.35 8.33
N LEU A 20 -2.02 -4.74 7.36
CA LEU A 20 -2.70 -3.91 6.36
C LEU A 20 -3.44 -4.75 5.31
N ALA A 21 -2.82 -5.85 4.84
CA ALA A 21 -3.34 -6.61 3.71
C ALA A 21 -4.83 -6.99 3.85
N PRO A 22 -5.28 -7.60 4.97
CA PRO A 22 -6.69 -7.96 5.10
C PRO A 22 -7.62 -6.74 5.15
N GLN A 23 -7.13 -5.60 5.64
CA GLN A 23 -7.93 -4.38 5.72
C GLN A 23 -8.22 -3.79 4.33
N VAL A 24 -7.43 -4.15 3.33
CA VAL A 24 -7.65 -3.72 1.95
C VAL A 24 -8.12 -4.88 1.05
N GLY A 25 -8.55 -5.99 1.66
CA GLY A 25 -9.13 -7.12 0.95
C GLY A 25 -8.12 -8.03 0.25
N LEU A 26 -6.87 -8.05 0.70
CA LEU A 26 -5.81 -8.84 0.09
C LEU A 26 -5.22 -9.84 1.08
N SER A 27 -4.76 -10.97 0.55
CA SER A 27 -3.86 -11.84 1.31
C SER A 27 -2.49 -11.15 1.42
N LEU A 28 -1.69 -11.57 2.40
CA LEU A 28 -0.33 -11.04 2.55
C LEU A 28 0.50 -11.31 1.28
N SER A 29 0.37 -12.50 0.72
CA SER A 29 1.10 -12.88 -0.49
C SER A 29 0.76 -11.96 -1.67
N ARG A 30 -0.53 -11.67 -1.87
CA ARG A 30 -0.97 -10.77 -2.95
C ARG A 30 -0.55 -9.33 -2.69
N PHE A 31 -0.67 -8.89 -1.45
CA PHE A 31 -0.21 -7.55 -1.07
C PHE A 31 1.28 -7.39 -1.37
N ASN A 32 2.08 -8.36 -0.95
CA ASN A 32 3.53 -8.34 -1.15
C ASN A 32 3.89 -8.34 -2.64
N ALA A 33 3.20 -9.15 -3.45
CA ALA A 33 3.43 -9.19 -4.89
C ALA A 33 3.13 -7.83 -5.55
N LYS A 34 2.05 -7.17 -5.14
CA LYS A 34 1.69 -5.85 -5.66
C LYS A 34 2.65 -4.76 -5.20
N LEU A 35 3.08 -4.83 -3.95
CA LEU A 35 4.05 -3.88 -3.40
C LEU A 35 5.38 -3.96 -4.15
N ASN A 36 5.84 -5.16 -4.48
CA ASN A 36 7.09 -5.40 -5.19
C ASN A 36 6.93 -5.43 -6.71
N GLU A 37 5.72 -5.26 -7.21
CA GLU A 37 5.38 -5.30 -8.63
C GLU A 37 5.83 -6.60 -9.30
N THR A 38 5.80 -7.69 -8.57
CA THR A 38 6.21 -9.02 -9.02
C THR A 38 5.32 -9.48 -10.17
N GLY A 39 5.94 -9.82 -11.31
CA GLY A 39 5.20 -10.27 -12.49
C GLY A 39 4.24 -9.23 -13.06
N GLY A 40 4.50 -7.95 -12.82
CA GLY A 40 3.63 -6.87 -13.28
C GLY A 40 2.42 -6.62 -12.39
N ALA A 41 2.36 -7.22 -11.19
CA ALA A 41 1.26 -6.98 -10.26
C ALA A 41 1.23 -5.52 -9.81
N GLU A 42 0.03 -4.94 -9.73
CA GLU A 42 -0.16 -3.56 -9.32
C GLU A 42 -1.38 -3.46 -8.41
N PHE A 43 -1.38 -2.45 -7.52
CA PHE A 43 -2.58 -2.14 -6.75
C PHE A 43 -3.65 -1.57 -7.66
N SER A 44 -4.87 -2.05 -7.51
CA SER A 44 -6.02 -1.46 -8.20
C SER A 44 -6.35 -0.09 -7.58
N LEU A 45 -7.15 0.71 -8.29
CA LEU A 45 -7.56 2.01 -7.79
C LEU A 45 -8.35 1.89 -6.48
N SER A 46 -9.22 0.87 -6.37
CA SER A 46 -9.97 0.65 -5.13
C SER A 46 -9.07 0.26 -3.97
N GLU A 47 -8.00 -0.51 -4.24
CA GLU A 47 -7.01 -0.88 -3.23
C GLU A 47 -6.19 0.34 -2.79
N VAL A 48 -5.80 1.20 -3.73
CA VAL A 48 -5.10 2.45 -3.40
C VAL A 48 -5.98 3.32 -2.50
N ARG A 49 -7.26 3.44 -2.80
CA ARG A 49 -8.20 4.21 -1.97
C ARG A 49 -8.33 3.62 -0.58
N ALA A 50 -8.37 2.30 -0.46
CA ALA A 50 -8.45 1.63 0.83
C ALA A 50 -7.18 1.85 1.65
N ILE A 51 -6.01 1.75 1.02
CA ILE A 51 -4.71 2.02 1.68
C ILE A 51 -4.68 3.47 2.16
N LYS A 52 -5.07 4.40 1.31
CA LYS A 52 -5.14 5.82 1.65
C LYS A 52 -5.97 6.05 2.91
N ARG A 53 -7.13 5.41 2.99
CA ARG A 53 -8.05 5.55 4.12
C ARG A 53 -7.47 4.94 5.40
N VAL A 54 -6.95 3.72 5.31
CA VAL A 54 -6.43 3.00 6.49
C VAL A 54 -5.20 3.69 7.07
N LEU A 55 -4.31 4.17 6.21
CA LEU A 55 -3.07 4.84 6.63
C LEU A 55 -3.22 6.35 6.79
N ASP A 56 -4.42 6.88 6.55
CA ASP A 56 -4.71 8.32 6.64
C ASP A 56 -3.73 9.15 5.81
N LEU A 57 -3.52 8.73 4.56
CA LEU A 57 -2.65 9.45 3.63
C LEU A 57 -3.39 10.64 3.03
N ASP A 58 -2.68 11.77 2.88
CA ASP A 58 -3.22 12.89 2.12
C ASP A 58 -3.02 12.67 0.61
N GLN A 59 -3.55 13.59 -0.19
CA GLN A 59 -3.48 13.52 -1.65
C GLN A 59 -2.02 13.48 -2.13
N GLU A 60 -1.18 14.35 -1.58
CA GLU A 60 0.22 14.44 -1.98
C GLU A 60 0.98 13.16 -1.66
N GLN A 61 0.78 12.62 -0.46
CA GLN A 61 1.42 11.36 -0.06
C GLN A 61 0.98 10.20 -0.95
N THR A 62 -0.31 10.15 -1.26
CA THR A 62 -0.87 9.12 -2.14
C THR A 62 -0.23 9.20 -3.53
N GLU A 63 -0.11 10.39 -4.09
CA GLU A 63 0.52 10.58 -5.39
C GLU A 63 1.99 10.20 -5.38
N GLN A 64 2.73 10.58 -4.33
CA GLN A 64 4.14 10.25 -4.21
C GLN A 64 4.38 8.76 -4.08
N ILE A 65 3.50 8.04 -3.40
CA ILE A 65 3.64 6.59 -3.22
C ILE A 65 3.25 5.83 -4.48
N PHE A 66 2.08 6.13 -5.05
CA PHE A 66 1.48 5.28 -6.07
C PHE A 66 1.63 5.77 -7.50
N PHE A 67 1.79 7.07 -7.70
CA PHE A 67 1.72 7.67 -9.03
C PHE A 67 2.96 8.48 -9.43
N SER A 68 4.01 8.37 -8.66
CA SER A 68 5.28 9.03 -9.03
C SER A 68 6.19 8.14 -9.87
#